data_e61a498bc938c045212e8bda64aa9074
#
_entry.id   e61a498bc938c045212e8bda64aa9074
#
_cell.length_a   1.000
_cell.length_b   1.000
_cell.length_c   1.000
_cell.angle_alpha   90.00
_cell.angle_beta   90.00
_cell.angle_gamma   90.00
#
_symmetry.space_group_name_H-M   'P 1'
#
loop_
_entity.id
_entity.type
_entity.pdbx_description
1 polymer ?
#
loop_
_entity_poly.entity_id
_entity_poly.type
_entity_poly.pdbx_seq_one_letter_code
_entity_poly.pdbx_strand_id
1 'polypeptide(L)'
;MSEGRRRWARIFTASSTLLLLLAIFAFLQMTGDLEDSYDPEENNIARLEPGEQKAIELKTSALVTALRESIDDSDDAELRLYDEEGSEVSGKSPNWRHPTRFSGDGEREYVPVRVFEEVNGEYTLHNDGESTLWLVDDEEAANMMLSNGWTYAFFFGCCLGAPVGFIGLVLAIMVWTDKRKKPDQFLVIDDGRVIISEPEDIVDINDQEASVPGPFVDVQIETPKVEPTEVDESWKGWDDG
;
A
#
# COMPACT_ATOMS: atom_id res chain seq x y z
N MET A 1 2.43 -33.26 3.93
CA MET A 1 2.12 -31.97 3.28
C MET A 1 2.62 -31.94 1.85
N SER A 2 1.80 -31.56 0.88
CA SER A 2 2.24 -31.51 -0.51
C SER A 2 3.26 -30.39 -0.72
N GLU A 3 4.43 -30.71 -1.26
CA GLU A 3 5.47 -29.74 -1.66
C GLU A 3 4.88 -28.61 -2.55
N GLY A 4 3.82 -28.92 -3.27
CA GLY A 4 3.09 -27.96 -4.09
C GLY A 4 2.60 -26.71 -3.32
N ARG A 5 2.02 -26.87 -2.13
CA ARG A 5 1.52 -25.71 -1.35
C ARG A 5 2.63 -24.77 -0.93
N ARG A 6 3.78 -25.28 -0.54
CA ARG A 6 4.96 -24.46 -0.19
C ARG A 6 5.51 -23.71 -1.39
N ARG A 7 5.49 -24.35 -2.57
CA ARG A 7 5.93 -23.74 -3.82
C ARG A 7 5.01 -22.58 -4.22
N TRP A 8 3.70 -22.80 -4.16
CA TRP A 8 2.71 -21.75 -4.47
C TRP A 8 2.79 -20.58 -3.49
N ALA A 9 2.90 -20.82 -2.18
CA ALA A 9 3.07 -19.76 -1.19
C ALA A 9 4.27 -18.87 -1.51
N ARG A 10 5.43 -19.47 -1.86
CA ARG A 10 6.64 -18.72 -2.24
C ARG A 10 6.44 -17.91 -3.51
N ILE A 11 5.78 -18.49 -4.53
CA ILE A 11 5.53 -17.80 -5.81
C ILE A 11 4.64 -16.58 -5.56
N PHE A 12 3.50 -16.75 -4.87
CA PHE A 12 2.56 -15.65 -4.61
C PHE A 12 3.21 -14.55 -3.77
N THR A 13 3.94 -14.91 -2.73
CA THR A 13 4.64 -13.92 -1.89
C THR A 13 5.71 -13.16 -2.69
N ALA A 14 6.53 -13.86 -3.47
CA ALA A 14 7.55 -13.22 -4.29
C ALA A 14 6.95 -12.32 -5.37
N SER A 15 5.89 -12.77 -6.07
CA SER A 15 5.20 -11.97 -7.08
C SER A 15 4.55 -10.72 -6.49
N SER A 16 3.89 -10.84 -5.33
CA SER A 16 3.32 -9.69 -4.63
C SER A 16 4.39 -8.68 -4.21
N THR A 17 5.50 -9.16 -3.64
CA THR A 17 6.61 -8.28 -3.25
C THR A 17 7.15 -7.51 -4.46
N LEU A 18 7.32 -8.18 -5.59
CA LEU A 18 7.79 -7.53 -6.82
C LEU A 18 6.80 -6.48 -7.33
N LEU A 19 5.49 -6.79 -7.32
CA LEU A 19 4.45 -5.86 -7.75
C LEU A 19 4.35 -4.63 -6.82
N LEU A 20 4.48 -4.83 -5.51
CA LEU A 20 4.48 -3.73 -4.54
C LEU A 20 5.74 -2.87 -4.66
N LEU A 21 6.90 -3.46 -4.91
CA LEU A 21 8.13 -2.70 -5.19
C LEU A 21 8.00 -1.88 -6.47
N LEU A 22 7.38 -2.45 -7.51
CA LEU A 22 7.07 -1.71 -8.74
C LEU A 22 6.13 -0.54 -8.46
N ALA A 23 5.09 -0.75 -7.62
CA ALA A 23 4.18 0.32 -7.23
C ALA A 23 4.89 1.44 -6.46
N ILE A 24 5.76 1.11 -5.51
CA ILE A 24 6.55 2.10 -4.77
C ILE A 24 7.47 2.87 -5.72
N PHE A 25 8.15 2.17 -6.63
CA PHE A 25 9.00 2.83 -7.62
C PHE A 25 8.21 3.77 -8.54
N ALA A 26 7.05 3.30 -9.03
CA ALA A 26 6.16 4.10 -9.85
C ALA A 26 5.64 5.34 -9.11
N PHE A 27 5.30 5.19 -7.84
CA PHE A 27 4.89 6.30 -6.97
C PHE A 27 5.98 7.37 -6.85
N LEU A 28 7.23 6.94 -6.60
CA LEU A 28 8.36 7.87 -6.50
C LEU A 28 8.66 8.61 -7.81
N GLN A 29 8.38 7.97 -8.96
CA GLN A 29 8.54 8.64 -10.26
C GLN A 29 7.39 9.62 -10.56
N MET A 30 6.21 9.37 -9.98
CA MET A 30 5.02 10.19 -10.19
C MET A 30 4.99 11.43 -9.30
N THR A 31 5.66 11.44 -8.14
CA THR A 31 5.55 12.53 -7.15
C THR A 31 5.96 13.89 -7.70
N GLY A 32 7.05 13.98 -8.47
CA GLY A 32 7.49 15.24 -9.09
C GLY A 32 6.44 15.79 -10.06
N ASP A 33 6.00 14.96 -11.01
CA ASP A 33 4.98 15.37 -11.99
C ASP A 33 3.64 15.72 -11.31
N LEU A 34 3.35 15.13 -10.15
CA LEU A 34 2.15 15.41 -9.39
C LEU A 34 2.22 16.80 -8.72
N GLU A 35 3.35 17.11 -8.08
CA GLU A 35 3.59 18.42 -7.47
C GLU A 35 3.45 19.53 -8.51
N ASP A 36 4.12 19.41 -9.66
CA ASP A 36 4.04 20.37 -10.76
C ASP A 36 2.62 20.49 -11.31
N SER A 37 1.86 19.39 -11.44
CA SER A 37 0.49 19.40 -11.98
C SER A 37 -0.51 20.08 -11.05
N TYR A 38 -0.26 20.12 -9.75
CA TYR A 38 -1.12 20.72 -8.74
C TYR A 38 -0.66 22.11 -8.29
N ASP A 39 0.48 22.60 -8.79
CA ASP A 39 0.96 23.96 -8.49
C ASP A 39 0.08 25.01 -9.18
N PRO A 40 -0.64 25.87 -8.42
CA PRO A 40 -1.44 26.92 -8.99
C PRO A 40 -0.63 28.01 -9.71
N GLU A 41 0.66 28.13 -9.42
CA GLU A 41 1.51 29.12 -10.07
C GLU A 41 1.89 28.72 -11.49
N GLU A 42 2.10 27.43 -11.74
CA GLU A 42 2.46 26.88 -13.03
C GLU A 42 1.22 26.50 -13.85
N ASN A 43 0.20 25.94 -13.19
CA ASN A 43 -0.99 25.39 -13.85
C ASN A 43 -2.26 26.17 -13.50
N ASN A 44 -2.31 27.46 -13.87
CA ASN A 44 -3.51 28.27 -13.76
C ASN A 44 -4.06 28.69 -15.12
N ILE A 45 -5.39 28.77 -15.20
CA ILE A 45 -6.10 29.38 -16.34
C ILE A 45 -5.92 30.90 -16.31
N ALA A 46 -5.97 31.45 -15.09
CA ALA A 46 -5.83 32.89 -14.88
C ALA A 46 -5.27 33.16 -13.49
N ARG A 47 -4.43 34.20 -13.41
CA ARG A 47 -3.98 34.84 -12.19
C ARG A 47 -4.43 36.30 -12.27
N LEU A 48 -5.08 36.78 -11.21
CA LEU A 48 -5.58 38.15 -11.10
C LEU A 48 -5.10 38.80 -9.79
N GLU A 49 -4.54 39.97 -9.93
CA GLU A 49 -4.21 40.83 -8.78
C GLU A 49 -5.50 41.46 -8.18
N PRO A 50 -5.45 41.99 -6.95
CA PRO A 50 -6.59 42.70 -6.35
C PRO A 50 -7.19 43.75 -7.25
N GLY A 51 -8.51 43.72 -7.45
CA GLY A 51 -9.25 44.66 -8.30
C GLY A 51 -9.09 44.45 -9.80
N GLU A 52 -8.37 43.41 -10.23
CA GLU A 52 -8.20 43.08 -11.64
C GLU A 52 -9.41 42.32 -12.21
N GLN A 53 -9.66 42.55 -13.51
CA GLN A 53 -10.61 41.75 -14.27
C GLN A 53 -9.96 41.19 -15.54
N LYS A 54 -10.32 39.98 -15.91
CA LYS A 54 -9.74 39.30 -17.07
C LYS A 54 -10.76 38.44 -17.79
N ALA A 55 -10.80 38.60 -19.13
CA ALA A 55 -11.53 37.65 -19.96
C ALA A 55 -10.78 36.34 -20.04
N ILE A 56 -11.49 35.24 -19.85
CA ILE A 56 -10.97 33.88 -19.84
C ILE A 56 -11.83 32.96 -20.70
N GLU A 57 -11.23 32.06 -21.42
CA GLU A 57 -11.91 31.01 -22.16
C GLU A 57 -11.80 29.71 -21.39
N LEU A 58 -12.93 29.17 -20.93
CA LEU A 58 -12.99 27.87 -20.24
C LEU A 58 -13.36 26.81 -21.26
N LYS A 59 -12.41 25.93 -21.57
CA LYS A 59 -12.57 24.90 -22.61
C LYS A 59 -13.18 23.60 -22.10
N THR A 60 -13.18 23.41 -20.81
CA THR A 60 -13.63 22.20 -20.14
C THR A 60 -14.76 22.51 -19.18
N SER A 61 -15.75 21.66 -19.21
CA SER A 61 -17.01 21.86 -18.51
C SER A 61 -17.02 21.39 -17.07
N ALA A 62 -15.98 20.69 -16.59
CA ALA A 62 -16.20 19.89 -15.42
C ALA A 62 -16.04 20.62 -14.08
N LEU A 63 -14.87 21.16 -13.80
CA LEU A 63 -14.60 21.71 -12.49
C LEU A 63 -13.46 22.73 -12.53
N VAL A 64 -13.79 23.95 -12.17
CA VAL A 64 -12.82 25.05 -12.06
C VAL A 64 -12.83 25.59 -10.64
N THR A 65 -11.66 25.66 -10.02
CA THR A 65 -11.51 26.10 -8.64
C THR A 65 -10.74 27.41 -8.57
N ALA A 66 -11.31 28.37 -7.84
CA ALA A 66 -10.66 29.62 -7.50
C ALA A 66 -9.91 29.45 -6.16
N LEU A 67 -8.64 29.83 -6.15
CA LEU A 67 -7.73 29.66 -5.02
C LEU A 67 -7.17 31.02 -4.59
N ARG A 68 -6.85 31.12 -3.29
CA ARG A 68 -6.09 32.24 -2.72
C ARG A 68 -4.97 31.72 -1.84
N GLU A 69 -3.89 32.47 -1.76
CA GLU A 69 -2.81 32.15 -0.83
C GLU A 69 -3.30 32.30 0.62
N SER A 70 -3.01 31.31 1.46
CA SER A 70 -3.37 31.30 2.88
C SER A 70 -2.42 32.19 3.69
N ILE A 71 -2.51 33.53 3.47
CA ILE A 71 -1.69 34.50 4.22
C ILE A 71 -2.42 35.02 5.46
N ASP A 72 -3.75 35.06 5.43
CA ASP A 72 -4.62 35.52 6.50
C ASP A 72 -5.90 34.72 6.56
N ASP A 73 -6.49 34.64 7.76
CA ASP A 73 -7.78 33.97 8.09
C ASP A 73 -9.01 34.59 7.33
N SER A 74 -8.80 35.40 6.30
CA SER A 74 -9.83 35.95 5.47
C SER A 74 -10.24 34.94 4.40
N ASP A 75 -11.31 34.21 4.67
CA ASP A 75 -12.08 33.42 3.70
C ASP A 75 -12.71 34.29 2.60
N ASP A 76 -11.92 35.21 2.03
CA ASP A 76 -12.42 36.21 1.12
C ASP A 76 -12.81 35.61 -0.22
N ALA A 77 -14.06 35.12 -0.27
CA ALA A 77 -14.69 34.63 -1.49
C ALA A 77 -15.16 35.79 -2.40
N GLU A 78 -14.57 36.99 -2.27
CA GLU A 78 -14.91 38.15 -3.05
C GLU A 78 -14.35 38.08 -4.46
N LEU A 79 -15.02 37.27 -5.28
CA LEU A 79 -14.77 37.15 -6.70
C LEU A 79 -16.10 36.99 -7.44
N ARG A 80 -16.18 37.47 -8.66
CA ARG A 80 -17.35 37.32 -9.52
C ARG A 80 -16.96 36.82 -10.90
N LEU A 81 -17.73 35.87 -11.40
CA LEU A 81 -17.60 35.34 -12.74
C LEU A 81 -18.81 35.71 -13.56
N TYR A 82 -18.61 36.36 -14.68
CA TYR A 82 -19.69 36.78 -15.60
C TYR A 82 -19.57 35.99 -16.90
N ASP A 83 -20.72 35.57 -17.43
CA ASP A 83 -20.81 34.97 -18.75
C ASP A 83 -20.76 36.04 -19.89
N GLU A 84 -20.82 35.60 -21.15
CA GLU A 84 -20.83 36.46 -22.31
C GLU A 84 -22.02 37.43 -22.33
N GLU A 85 -23.14 37.07 -21.68
CA GLU A 85 -24.36 37.85 -21.58
C GLU A 85 -24.29 38.87 -20.43
N GLY A 86 -23.22 38.86 -19.63
CA GLY A 86 -23.03 39.72 -18.47
C GLY A 86 -23.79 39.24 -17.23
N SER A 87 -24.30 38.00 -17.24
CA SER A 87 -24.96 37.42 -16.08
C SER A 87 -23.92 36.81 -15.15
N GLU A 88 -24.11 37.00 -13.84
CA GLU A 88 -23.21 36.45 -12.83
C GLU A 88 -23.44 34.95 -12.67
N VAL A 89 -22.36 34.20 -12.81
CA VAL A 89 -22.34 32.76 -12.57
C VAL A 89 -22.05 32.50 -11.10
N SER A 90 -23.02 31.94 -10.38
CA SER A 90 -22.84 31.62 -8.97
C SER A 90 -21.98 30.38 -8.78
N GLY A 91 -20.83 30.57 -8.14
CA GLY A 91 -20.00 29.44 -7.69
C GLY A 91 -20.48 28.83 -6.37
N LYS A 92 -20.06 27.61 -6.10
CA LYS A 92 -20.32 26.89 -4.85
C LYS A 92 -19.21 27.13 -3.84
N SER A 93 -19.54 27.05 -2.56
CA SER A 93 -18.51 26.99 -1.52
C SER A 93 -17.71 25.69 -1.62
N PRO A 94 -16.38 25.74 -1.47
CA PRO A 94 -15.55 24.52 -1.46
C PRO A 94 -15.91 23.60 -0.31
N ASN A 95 -15.62 22.32 -0.47
CA ASN A 95 -15.85 21.30 0.54
C ASN A 95 -14.64 20.36 0.62
N TRP A 96 -14.71 19.33 1.44
CA TRP A 96 -13.62 18.37 1.66
C TRP A 96 -13.06 17.69 0.38
N ARG A 97 -13.74 17.79 -0.75
CA ARG A 97 -13.29 17.26 -2.05
C ARG A 97 -12.38 18.22 -2.80
N HIS A 98 -12.31 19.45 -2.34
CA HIS A 98 -11.47 20.51 -2.91
C HIS A 98 -10.36 20.81 -1.89
N PRO A 99 -9.28 20.01 -1.88
CA PRO A 99 -8.19 20.18 -0.92
C PRO A 99 -7.41 21.45 -1.20
N THR A 100 -6.74 21.94 -0.17
CA THR A 100 -5.69 22.94 -0.31
C THR A 100 -4.59 22.44 -1.23
N ARG A 101 -3.94 23.36 -1.95
CA ARG A 101 -2.81 23.07 -2.83
C ARG A 101 -1.57 23.73 -2.29
N PHE A 102 -0.41 23.24 -2.72
CA PHE A 102 0.87 23.80 -2.35
C PHE A 102 1.60 24.24 -3.62
N SER A 103 2.45 25.28 -3.50
CA SER A 103 3.41 25.59 -4.55
C SER A 103 4.39 24.42 -4.72
N GLY A 104 5.01 24.29 -5.90
CA GLY A 104 5.96 23.23 -6.19
C GLY A 104 7.18 23.20 -5.26
N ASP A 105 7.51 24.33 -4.60
CA ASP A 105 8.51 24.40 -3.54
C ASP A 105 7.98 24.03 -2.14
N GLY A 106 6.66 23.86 -2.00
CA GLY A 106 5.99 23.56 -0.74
C GLY A 106 5.95 24.72 0.27
N GLU A 107 6.38 25.93 -0.10
CA GLU A 107 6.47 27.06 0.83
C GLU A 107 5.14 27.80 0.97
N ARG A 108 4.29 27.77 -0.06
CA ARG A 108 3.01 28.48 -0.09
C ARG A 108 1.85 27.52 -0.13
N GLU A 109 0.81 27.86 0.61
CA GLU A 109 -0.44 27.11 0.67
C GLU A 109 -1.57 27.92 0.01
N TYR A 110 -2.33 27.26 -0.85
CA TYR A 110 -3.45 27.84 -1.60
C TYR A 110 -4.76 27.19 -1.17
N VAL A 111 -5.65 28.02 -0.63
CA VAL A 111 -6.95 27.58 -0.12
C VAL A 111 -8.02 27.81 -1.18
N PRO A 112 -8.88 26.83 -1.47
CA PRO A 112 -10.01 27.01 -2.36
C PRO A 112 -11.04 27.95 -1.72
N VAL A 113 -11.46 28.99 -2.48
CA VAL A 113 -12.46 29.98 -2.02
C VAL A 113 -13.77 29.83 -2.75
N ARG A 114 -13.76 29.40 -4.00
CA ARG A 114 -14.94 29.18 -4.81
C ARG A 114 -14.74 28.07 -5.84
N VAL A 115 -15.81 27.37 -6.16
CA VAL A 115 -15.81 26.28 -7.14
C VAL A 115 -16.91 26.52 -8.16
N PHE A 116 -16.57 26.41 -9.43
CA PHE A 116 -17.49 26.51 -10.55
C PHE A 116 -17.57 25.15 -11.25
N GLU A 117 -18.79 24.63 -11.39
CA GLU A 117 -19.07 23.39 -12.07
C GLU A 117 -19.79 23.65 -13.38
N GLU A 118 -19.53 22.81 -14.38
CA GLU A 118 -20.24 22.88 -15.69
C GLU A 118 -20.11 24.23 -16.40
N VAL A 119 -18.96 24.89 -16.31
CA VAL A 119 -18.65 26.13 -17.00
C VAL A 119 -17.92 25.83 -18.31
N ASN A 120 -18.41 26.41 -19.42
CA ASN A 120 -17.82 26.26 -20.75
C ASN A 120 -18.17 27.52 -21.61
N GLY A 121 -17.15 28.12 -22.20
CA GLY A 121 -17.28 29.31 -23.01
C GLY A 121 -16.40 30.46 -22.56
N GLU A 122 -16.72 31.67 -22.98
CA GLU A 122 -16.03 32.90 -22.60
C GLU A 122 -16.64 33.48 -21.32
N TYR A 123 -15.80 33.84 -20.38
CA TYR A 123 -16.20 34.45 -19.11
C TYR A 123 -15.32 35.65 -18.80
N THR A 124 -15.84 36.55 -17.98
CA THR A 124 -15.04 37.62 -17.37
C THR A 124 -14.95 37.38 -15.87
N LEU A 125 -13.73 37.10 -15.39
CA LEU A 125 -13.41 36.91 -13.98
C LEU A 125 -13.00 38.23 -13.36
N HIS A 126 -13.61 38.59 -12.22
CA HIS A 126 -13.28 39.76 -11.41
C HIS A 126 -12.72 39.29 -10.07
N ASN A 127 -11.59 39.85 -9.67
CA ASN A 127 -11.06 39.72 -8.34
C ASN A 127 -11.44 40.95 -7.51
N ASP A 128 -12.48 40.83 -6.70
CA ASP A 128 -12.93 41.91 -5.82
C ASP A 128 -12.28 41.88 -4.43
N GLY A 129 -11.48 40.84 -4.14
CA GLY A 129 -10.78 40.66 -2.87
C GLY A 129 -9.44 41.37 -2.79
N GLU A 130 -8.82 41.35 -1.63
CA GLU A 130 -7.58 42.06 -1.32
C GLU A 130 -6.30 41.26 -1.64
N SER A 131 -6.43 39.96 -1.95
CA SER A 131 -5.31 39.05 -2.27
C SER A 131 -5.36 38.58 -3.72
N THR A 132 -4.23 38.10 -4.24
CA THR A 132 -4.14 37.51 -5.58
C THR A 132 -5.06 36.30 -5.68
N LEU A 133 -5.71 36.13 -6.81
CA LEU A 133 -6.63 35.05 -7.13
C LEU A 133 -6.03 34.18 -8.24
N TRP A 134 -6.02 32.90 -8.03
CA TRP A 134 -5.66 31.89 -9.04
C TRP A 134 -6.89 31.08 -9.43
N LEU A 135 -7.10 30.91 -10.71
CA LEU A 135 -8.15 30.04 -11.24
C LEU A 135 -7.50 28.82 -11.90
N VAL A 136 -7.88 27.65 -11.45
CA VAL A 136 -7.27 26.38 -11.90
C VAL A 136 -8.32 25.44 -12.46
N ASP A 137 -7.94 24.63 -13.46
CA ASP A 137 -8.76 23.57 -14.03
C ASP A 137 -8.43 22.24 -13.33
N ASP A 138 -9.37 21.77 -12.53
CA ASP A 138 -9.19 20.50 -11.80
C ASP A 138 -9.30 19.28 -12.73
N GLU A 139 -10.02 19.39 -13.83
CA GLU A 139 -10.13 18.32 -14.80
C GLU A 139 -8.82 18.16 -15.60
N GLU A 140 -8.21 19.28 -16.00
CA GLU A 140 -6.92 19.24 -16.70
C GLU A 140 -5.84 18.63 -15.81
N ALA A 141 -5.76 19.04 -14.53
CA ALA A 141 -4.84 18.47 -13.55
C ALA A 141 -5.08 16.96 -13.37
N ALA A 142 -6.33 16.52 -13.25
CA ALA A 142 -6.67 15.11 -13.16
C ALA A 142 -6.30 14.33 -14.44
N ASN A 143 -6.53 14.93 -15.62
CA ASN A 143 -6.18 14.32 -16.91
C ASN A 143 -4.64 14.20 -17.07
N MET A 144 -3.86 15.20 -16.66
CA MET A 144 -2.40 15.13 -16.66
C MET A 144 -1.93 13.94 -15.78
N MET A 145 -2.46 13.82 -14.57
CA MET A 145 -2.17 12.71 -13.67
C MET A 145 -2.54 11.36 -14.30
N LEU A 146 -3.73 11.24 -14.91
CA LEU A 146 -4.19 10.00 -15.55
C LEU A 146 -3.44 9.68 -16.84
N SER A 147 -2.89 10.67 -17.53
CA SER A 147 -2.10 10.44 -18.76
C SER A 147 -0.69 9.94 -18.47
N ASN A 148 -0.22 10.08 -17.25
CA ASN A 148 1.11 9.62 -16.83
C ASN A 148 1.16 8.09 -16.76
N GLY A 149 2.09 7.48 -17.50
CA GLY A 149 2.27 6.02 -17.51
C GLY A 149 2.62 5.41 -16.14
N TRP A 150 3.28 6.18 -15.28
CA TRP A 150 3.61 5.74 -13.92
C TRP A 150 2.39 5.61 -13.02
N THR A 151 1.35 6.40 -13.25
CA THR A 151 0.05 6.29 -12.57
C THR A 151 -0.57 4.91 -12.82
N TYR A 152 -0.57 4.45 -14.08
CA TYR A 152 -1.05 3.10 -14.40
C TYR A 152 -0.19 2.01 -13.78
N ALA A 153 1.14 2.17 -13.78
CA ALA A 153 2.05 1.21 -13.17
C ALA A 153 1.82 1.12 -11.65
N PHE A 154 1.56 2.24 -10.98
CA PHE A 154 1.22 2.30 -9.56
C PHE A 154 -0.09 1.58 -9.27
N PHE A 155 -1.17 1.93 -9.97
CA PHE A 155 -2.48 1.28 -9.78
C PHE A 155 -2.41 -0.22 -10.08
N PHE A 156 -1.76 -0.61 -11.16
CA PHE A 156 -1.58 -2.01 -11.52
C PHE A 156 -0.81 -2.77 -10.43
N GLY A 157 0.29 -2.21 -9.96
CA GLY A 157 1.09 -2.77 -8.88
C GLY A 157 0.31 -2.94 -7.58
N CYS A 158 -0.46 -1.92 -7.18
CA CYS A 158 -1.28 -1.97 -5.96
C CYS A 158 -2.49 -2.90 -6.10
N CYS A 159 -3.26 -2.76 -7.18
CA CYS A 159 -4.51 -3.50 -7.37
C CYS A 159 -4.29 -5.01 -7.57
N LEU A 160 -3.19 -5.42 -8.17
CA LEU A 160 -2.82 -6.83 -8.30
C LEU A 160 -1.91 -7.30 -7.17
N GLY A 161 -0.98 -6.46 -6.73
CA GLY A 161 -0.02 -6.82 -5.70
C GLY A 161 -0.67 -7.12 -4.35
N ALA A 162 -1.64 -6.31 -3.91
CA ALA A 162 -2.30 -6.49 -2.63
C ALA A 162 -3.14 -7.79 -2.54
N PRO A 163 -4.04 -8.12 -3.49
CA PRO A 163 -4.77 -9.38 -3.45
C PRO A 163 -3.87 -10.61 -3.56
N VAL A 164 -2.86 -10.56 -4.44
CA VAL A 164 -1.88 -11.66 -4.59
C VAL A 164 -1.10 -11.85 -3.29
N GLY A 165 -0.72 -10.74 -2.63
CA GLY A 165 -0.06 -10.76 -1.33
C GLY A 165 -0.93 -11.35 -0.23
N PHE A 166 -2.21 -11.01 -0.22
CA PHE A 166 -3.16 -11.56 0.73
C PHE A 166 -3.29 -13.08 0.58
N ILE A 167 -3.42 -13.58 -0.66
CA ILE A 167 -3.45 -15.01 -0.93
C ILE A 167 -2.14 -15.67 -0.48
N GLY A 168 -1.00 -15.06 -0.81
CA GLY A 168 0.32 -15.54 -0.39
C GLY A 168 0.45 -15.64 1.13
N LEU A 169 -0.04 -14.62 1.85
CA LEU A 169 -0.05 -14.58 3.32
C LEU A 169 -0.89 -15.71 3.91
N VAL A 170 -2.12 -15.91 3.41
CA VAL A 170 -3.00 -17.00 3.87
C VAL A 170 -2.32 -18.36 3.66
N LEU A 171 -1.74 -18.58 2.48
CA LEU A 171 -1.00 -19.82 2.20
C LEU A 171 0.22 -19.98 3.11
N ALA A 172 0.94 -18.91 3.40
CA ALA A 172 2.09 -18.93 4.30
C ALA A 172 1.68 -19.30 5.73
N ILE A 173 0.58 -18.72 6.24
CA ILE A 173 0.01 -19.03 7.56
C ILE A 173 -0.40 -20.50 7.62
N MET A 174 -1.09 -21.01 6.58
CA MET A 174 -1.47 -22.43 6.51
C MET A 174 -0.23 -23.35 6.56
N VAL A 175 0.82 -23.01 5.78
CA VAL A 175 2.08 -23.77 5.79
C VAL A 175 2.76 -23.72 7.15
N TRP A 176 2.73 -22.60 7.83
CA TRP A 176 3.34 -22.41 9.14
C TRP A 176 2.58 -23.15 10.25
N THR A 177 1.25 -23.12 10.21
CA THR A 177 0.37 -23.80 11.17
C THR A 177 0.50 -25.32 11.04
N ASP A 178 0.59 -25.83 9.81
CA ASP A 178 0.78 -27.26 9.55
C ASP A 178 2.12 -27.80 10.09
N LYS A 179 3.19 -27.00 10.08
CA LYS A 179 4.47 -27.39 10.65
C LYS A 179 4.43 -27.64 12.16
N ARG A 180 3.45 -27.07 12.86
CA ARG A 180 3.31 -27.25 14.31
C ARG A 180 2.71 -28.61 14.67
N LYS A 181 2.05 -29.27 13.74
CA LYS A 181 1.61 -30.66 13.88
C LYS A 181 2.80 -31.57 13.50
N LYS A 182 3.85 -31.58 14.31
CA LYS A 182 4.78 -32.71 14.27
C LYS A 182 3.95 -33.92 14.71
N PRO A 183 3.96 -35.02 13.96
CA PRO A 183 3.39 -36.24 14.49
C PRO A 183 4.10 -36.50 15.82
N ASP A 184 3.33 -36.70 16.87
CA ASP A 184 3.86 -37.17 18.13
C ASP A 184 4.40 -38.57 17.86
N GLN A 185 5.70 -38.66 17.55
CA GLN A 185 6.40 -39.94 17.49
C GLN A 185 6.54 -40.38 18.94
N PHE A 186 5.65 -41.20 19.39
CA PHE A 186 5.78 -41.87 20.69
C PHE A 186 6.82 -42.96 20.54
N LEU A 187 7.94 -42.77 21.20
CA LEU A 187 8.95 -43.81 21.35
C LEU A 187 8.50 -44.66 22.56
N VAL A 188 7.83 -45.77 22.27
CA VAL A 188 7.51 -46.73 23.31
C VAL A 188 8.70 -47.69 23.45
N ILE A 189 9.38 -47.62 24.59
CA ILE A 189 10.43 -48.57 24.93
C ILE A 189 9.76 -49.62 25.82
N ASP A 190 9.42 -50.76 25.23
CA ASP A 190 8.96 -51.92 25.96
C ASP A 190 10.01 -53.04 25.81
N ASP A 191 10.50 -53.55 26.91
CA ASP A 191 11.50 -54.64 27.02
C ASP A 191 12.74 -54.48 26.10
N GLY A 192 13.26 -53.25 25.96
CA GLY A 192 14.47 -52.97 25.18
C GLY A 192 14.27 -52.93 23.66
N ARG A 193 13.05 -52.96 23.18
CA ARG A 193 12.71 -52.78 21.77
C ARG A 193 12.19 -51.36 21.54
N VAL A 194 12.79 -50.66 20.57
CA VAL A 194 12.32 -49.36 20.12
C VAL A 194 11.26 -49.56 19.05
N ILE A 195 9.99 -49.28 19.38
CA ILE A 195 8.89 -49.34 18.43
C ILE A 195 8.60 -47.88 18.02
N ILE A 196 8.87 -47.53 16.77
CA ILE A 196 8.50 -46.25 16.19
C ILE A 196 7.11 -46.44 15.60
N SER A 197 6.07 -45.94 16.30
CA SER A 197 4.70 -45.98 15.80
C SER A 197 4.44 -44.66 15.05
N GLU A 198 4.24 -44.69 13.73
CA GLU A 198 3.60 -43.62 13.01
C GLU A 198 2.10 -43.67 13.29
N PRO A 199 1.43 -42.51 13.53
CA PRO A 199 0.05 -42.50 14.00
C PRO A 199 -0.99 -42.97 12.95
N GLU A 200 -0.59 -43.35 11.76
CA GLU A 200 -1.51 -43.80 10.69
C GLU A 200 -1.59 -45.34 10.54
N ASP A 201 -0.73 -46.11 11.20
CA ASP A 201 -0.73 -47.56 11.11
C ASP A 201 -0.88 -48.20 12.49
N ILE A 202 -2.00 -47.97 13.19
CA ILE A 202 -2.46 -48.91 14.21
C ILE A 202 -3.13 -50.09 13.46
N VAL A 203 -2.35 -50.86 12.79
CA VAL A 203 -2.76 -52.21 12.39
C VAL A 203 -2.69 -53.06 13.64
N ASP A 204 -3.81 -53.65 14.03
CA ASP A 204 -3.93 -54.62 15.11
C ASP A 204 -2.91 -55.76 14.89
N ILE A 205 -1.77 -55.66 15.59
CA ILE A 205 -0.67 -56.67 15.50
C ILE A 205 -1.00 -57.83 16.45
N ASN A 206 -2.23 -58.34 16.40
CA ASN A 206 -2.57 -59.50 17.22
C ASN A 206 -2.47 -60.86 16.46
N ASP A 207 -2.11 -60.86 15.17
CA ASP A 207 -2.19 -62.12 14.40
C ASP A 207 -1.02 -62.39 13.43
N GLN A 208 0.20 -61.85 13.66
CA GLN A 208 1.34 -62.33 12.91
C GLN A 208 2.54 -62.58 13.82
N GLU A 209 2.73 -63.88 14.14
CA GLU A 209 4.05 -64.41 14.51
C GLU A 209 5.05 -64.16 13.37
N ALA A 210 5.52 -62.95 13.25
CA ALA A 210 6.61 -62.61 12.35
C ALA A 210 7.92 -62.98 13.08
N SER A 211 8.40 -64.17 12.82
CA SER A 211 9.77 -64.56 13.15
C SER A 211 10.72 -63.60 12.40
N VAL A 212 11.26 -62.63 13.10
CA VAL A 212 12.33 -61.77 12.59
C VAL A 212 13.57 -62.66 12.39
N PRO A 213 14.11 -62.78 11.17
CA PRO A 213 15.36 -63.52 10.97
C PRO A 213 16.48 -62.77 11.69
N GLY A 214 17.00 -63.34 12.75
CA GLY A 214 18.05 -62.71 13.53
C GLY A 214 19.42 -62.69 12.86
N PRO A 215 20.02 -61.54 12.68
CA PRO A 215 21.43 -61.36 12.76
C PRO A 215 21.92 -60.56 13.97
N PHE A 216 21.00 -60.14 14.90
CA PHE A 216 21.36 -59.21 15.98
C PHE A 216 21.19 -59.77 17.40
N VAL A 217 21.05 -61.06 17.55
CA VAL A 217 20.79 -61.70 18.85
C VAL A 217 22.02 -61.73 19.77
N ASP A 218 23.21 -61.47 19.28
CA ASP A 218 24.46 -61.60 20.05
C ASP A 218 25.33 -60.33 20.12
N VAL A 219 24.77 -59.17 19.92
CA VAL A 219 25.54 -57.93 20.15
C VAL A 219 25.37 -57.53 21.61
N GLN A 220 26.30 -57.91 22.49
CA GLN A 220 26.48 -57.24 23.76
C GLN A 220 26.89 -55.80 23.51
N ILE A 221 25.95 -54.88 23.62
CA ILE A 221 26.26 -53.46 23.60
C ILE A 221 26.89 -53.12 24.94
N GLU A 222 28.22 -53.05 25.00
CA GLU A 222 28.91 -52.42 26.11
C GLU A 222 28.43 -50.96 26.14
N THR A 223 27.65 -50.61 27.16
CA THR A 223 27.26 -49.21 27.41
C THR A 223 28.52 -48.40 27.67
N PRO A 224 28.87 -47.41 26.86
CA PRO A 224 29.99 -46.56 27.14
C PRO A 224 29.72 -45.85 28.47
N LYS A 225 30.65 -45.97 29.39
CA LYS A 225 30.64 -45.28 30.67
C LYS A 225 30.72 -43.79 30.39
N VAL A 226 29.55 -43.15 30.41
CA VAL A 226 29.47 -41.67 30.25
C VAL A 226 30.07 -41.06 31.50
N GLU A 227 31.28 -40.55 31.40
CA GLU A 227 31.83 -39.66 32.40
C GLU A 227 30.95 -38.38 32.44
N PRO A 228 30.59 -37.87 33.63
CA PRO A 228 29.79 -36.65 33.71
C PRO A 228 30.61 -35.51 33.11
N THR A 229 30.20 -35.08 31.94
CA THR A 229 30.73 -33.87 31.31
C THR A 229 30.34 -32.69 32.20
N GLU A 230 31.32 -31.94 32.67
CA GLU A 230 31.09 -30.69 33.38
C GLU A 230 30.14 -29.82 32.56
N VAL A 231 29.05 -29.44 33.19
CA VAL A 231 28.05 -28.56 32.56
C VAL A 231 28.71 -27.21 32.33
N ASP A 232 28.93 -26.88 31.07
CA ASP A 232 29.40 -25.56 30.67
C ASP A 232 28.32 -24.52 31.03
N GLU A 233 28.56 -23.76 32.08
CA GLU A 233 27.65 -22.69 32.57
C GLU A 233 27.83 -21.35 31.83
N SER A 234 28.45 -21.35 30.66
CA SER A 234 28.76 -20.13 29.89
C SER A 234 27.50 -19.33 29.45
N TRP A 235 26.32 -19.92 29.57
CA TRP A 235 25.06 -19.25 29.20
C TRP A 235 24.44 -18.36 30.32
N LYS A 236 24.95 -18.44 31.57
CA LYS A 236 24.42 -17.67 32.71
C LYS A 236 24.73 -16.15 32.65
N GLY A 237 25.49 -15.69 31.70
CA GLY A 237 25.87 -14.28 31.53
C GLY A 237 24.97 -13.45 30.62
N TRP A 238 23.84 -13.98 30.14
CA TRP A 238 23.00 -13.28 29.15
C TRP A 238 21.76 -12.57 29.73
N ASP A 239 21.47 -12.76 31.03
CA ASP A 239 20.29 -12.17 31.69
C ASP A 239 20.59 -10.86 32.46
N ASP A 240 21.80 -10.34 32.43
CA ASP A 240 22.22 -9.11 33.11
C ASP A 240 22.61 -8.00 32.11
N GLY A 241 21.72 -7.69 31.13
CA GLY A 241 21.91 -6.61 30.16
C GLY A 241 20.64 -5.82 29.90
#